data_b427adaf4c7ac9707eeb6e933d201056
#
_entry.id   b427adaf4c7ac9707eeb6e933d201056
#
_cell.length_a   1.000
_cell.length_b   1.000
_cell.length_c   1.000
_cell.angle_alpha   90.00
_cell.angle_beta   90.00
_cell.angle_gamma   90.00
#
_symmetry.space_group_name_H-M   'P 1'
#
loop_
_entity.id
_entity.type
_entity.pdbx_description
1 polymer ?
#
loop_
_entity_poly.entity_id
_entity_poly.type
_entity_poly.pdbx_seq_one_letter_code
_entity_poly.pdbx_strand_id
1 'polypeptide(L)'
;MNQIEKALIHGLFVHLHHNIDKVIDFKMFKQLNEQVSKAWPGALLVGPEANDDAAVFKVPGIDGMFVGKMESHCSPCVPRPYDAAATGAGGAMRDVVAMGARPMFLLDFVGTRPVDQKVIVGPCGFAGECTCGKCQVMTSGERLNLMMKGMRDMCAAMDVFIVGGGFSSSFSDIVPAVVAAIFGKLVTDQPLTKPAKQAGHKIILIGQTNNDGNDTLYRAGLVDTMRPAEALFAEERTAMDAALAAFATGKIRACSDLGAAGIGAAVCESARYGGLGARIDLTNVPVKTSLTPEEILICETQSRYIVQADRADADEVVAAIKTKTDNVTVLGEITDDDKEVFEYQGKTIAVIPNKPSEQQLAELK
;
A
#
# COMPACT_ATOMS: atom_id res chain seq x y z
N MET A 1 -11.01 21.84 11.08
CA MET A 1 -10.28 20.54 11.00
C MET A 1 -9.10 20.55 11.97
N ASN A 2 -8.86 19.45 12.67
CA ASN A 2 -7.62 19.28 13.43
C ASN A 2 -6.44 18.92 12.48
N GLN A 3 -5.22 18.85 13.00
CA GLN A 3 -4.03 18.60 12.17
C GLN A 3 -4.02 17.21 11.50
N ILE A 4 -4.52 16.19 12.19
CA ILE A 4 -4.57 14.84 11.62
C ILE A 4 -5.61 14.71 10.50
N GLU A 5 -6.76 15.37 10.65
CA GLU A 5 -7.75 15.47 9.59
C GLU A 5 -7.19 16.18 8.36
N LYS A 6 -6.45 17.28 8.55
CA LYS A 6 -5.75 17.97 7.46
C LYS A 6 -4.77 17.05 6.74
N ALA A 7 -3.97 16.30 7.49
CA ALA A 7 -3.00 15.37 6.90
C ALA A 7 -3.67 14.28 6.07
N LEU A 8 -4.73 13.65 6.59
CA LEU A 8 -5.47 12.62 5.87
C LEU A 8 -6.19 13.18 4.65
N ILE A 9 -6.89 14.29 4.77
CA ILE A 9 -7.58 14.91 3.64
C ILE A 9 -6.57 15.35 2.58
N HIS A 10 -5.43 15.92 2.97
CA HIS A 10 -4.36 16.24 2.03
C HIS A 10 -3.87 14.98 1.30
N GLY A 11 -3.54 13.93 2.03
CA GLY A 11 -3.13 12.65 1.45
C GLY A 11 -4.16 12.11 0.46
N LEU A 12 -5.41 12.00 0.89
CA LEU A 12 -6.49 11.37 0.12
C LEU A 12 -6.98 12.18 -1.09
N PHE A 13 -6.96 13.51 -1.02
CA PHE A 13 -7.65 14.36 -2.02
C PHE A 13 -6.72 15.35 -2.74
N VAL A 14 -5.52 15.60 -2.24
CA VAL A 14 -4.58 16.57 -2.81
C VAL A 14 -3.29 15.90 -3.28
N HIS A 15 -2.75 14.95 -2.51
CA HIS A 15 -1.48 14.31 -2.83
C HIS A 15 -1.58 13.47 -4.11
N LEU A 16 -0.55 13.57 -4.96
CA LEU A 16 -0.52 12.91 -6.26
C LEU A 16 -0.66 11.38 -6.19
N HIS A 17 -0.10 10.76 -5.14
CA HIS A 17 -0.16 9.31 -4.96
C HIS A 17 -1.60 8.76 -4.92
N HIS A 18 -2.52 9.48 -4.25
CA HIS A 18 -3.92 9.11 -4.15
C HIS A 18 -4.84 9.75 -5.22
N ASN A 19 -4.27 10.53 -6.14
CA ASN A 19 -5.03 11.27 -7.15
C ASN A 19 -4.35 11.21 -8.53
N ILE A 20 -3.75 10.09 -8.84
CA ILE A 20 -3.05 9.89 -10.12
C ILE A 20 -3.99 10.00 -11.32
N ASP A 21 -5.26 9.73 -11.15
CA ASP A 21 -6.34 9.93 -12.12
C ASP A 21 -6.47 11.39 -12.59
N LYS A 22 -6.01 12.36 -11.79
CA LYS A 22 -5.95 13.77 -12.20
C LYS A 22 -4.81 14.07 -13.17
N VAL A 23 -3.82 13.19 -13.25
CA VAL A 23 -2.64 13.34 -14.11
C VAL A 23 -2.71 12.42 -15.31
N ILE A 24 -3.26 11.22 -15.14
CA ILE A 24 -3.39 10.21 -16.19
C ILE A 24 -4.87 10.12 -16.61
N ASP A 25 -5.15 10.33 -17.89
CA ASP A 25 -6.50 10.14 -18.43
C ASP A 25 -6.81 8.64 -18.64
N PHE A 26 -7.35 8.01 -17.59
CA PHE A 26 -7.75 6.61 -17.64
C PHE A 26 -8.89 6.34 -18.64
N LYS A 27 -9.59 7.37 -19.14
CA LYS A 27 -10.60 7.18 -20.21
C LYS A 27 -9.97 6.63 -21.48
N MET A 28 -8.73 7.05 -21.78
CA MET A 28 -7.99 6.52 -22.92
C MET A 28 -7.75 5.01 -22.77
N PHE A 29 -7.36 4.54 -21.59
CA PHE A 29 -7.16 3.11 -21.34
C PHE A 29 -8.48 2.34 -21.39
N LYS A 30 -9.56 2.90 -20.85
CA LYS A 30 -10.88 2.30 -20.93
C LYS A 30 -11.32 2.10 -22.39
N GLN A 31 -11.20 3.13 -23.23
CA GLN A 31 -11.54 3.05 -24.65
C GLN A 31 -10.70 2.00 -25.39
N LEU A 32 -9.38 1.94 -25.10
CA LEU A 32 -8.51 0.90 -25.65
C LEU A 32 -8.95 -0.48 -25.22
N ASN A 33 -9.21 -0.67 -23.94
CA ASN A 33 -9.62 -1.96 -23.36
C ASN A 33 -10.97 -2.42 -23.90
N GLU A 34 -11.91 -1.52 -24.14
CA GLU A 34 -13.20 -1.82 -24.82
C GLU A 34 -12.99 -2.32 -26.25
N GLN A 35 -12.01 -1.77 -26.97
CA GLN A 35 -11.66 -2.25 -28.32
C GLN A 35 -10.99 -3.63 -28.27
N VAL A 36 -10.01 -3.81 -27.38
CA VAL A 36 -9.28 -5.08 -27.21
C VAL A 36 -10.22 -6.19 -26.72
N SER A 37 -11.21 -5.87 -25.91
CA SER A 37 -12.20 -6.83 -25.41
C SER A 37 -13.03 -7.50 -26.51
N LYS A 38 -13.10 -6.91 -27.72
CA LYS A 38 -13.72 -7.56 -28.89
C LYS A 38 -12.90 -8.76 -29.37
N ALA A 39 -11.57 -8.69 -29.28
CA ALA A 39 -10.68 -9.80 -29.63
C ALA A 39 -10.54 -10.82 -28.49
N TRP A 40 -10.66 -10.36 -27.24
CA TRP A 40 -10.47 -11.15 -26.04
C TRP A 40 -11.63 -10.98 -25.06
N PRO A 41 -12.85 -11.46 -25.38
CA PRO A 41 -14.03 -11.27 -24.55
C PRO A 41 -13.82 -11.86 -23.14
N GLY A 42 -14.06 -11.04 -22.10
CA GLY A 42 -13.93 -11.46 -20.68
C GLY A 42 -12.51 -11.73 -20.22
N ALA A 43 -11.48 -11.30 -20.98
CA ALA A 43 -10.10 -11.46 -20.55
C ALA A 43 -9.72 -10.48 -19.43
N LEU A 44 -10.16 -9.21 -19.47
CA LEU A 44 -9.95 -8.23 -18.41
C LEU A 44 -11.17 -8.21 -17.47
N LEU A 45 -10.96 -8.48 -16.19
CA LEU A 45 -12.02 -8.53 -15.18
C LEU A 45 -12.01 -7.28 -14.28
N VAL A 46 -10.83 -6.80 -13.91
CA VAL A 46 -10.61 -5.56 -13.17
C VAL A 46 -9.51 -4.80 -13.89
N GLY A 47 -9.84 -3.62 -14.38
CA GLY A 47 -8.93 -2.77 -15.16
C GLY A 47 -8.59 -1.47 -14.44
N PRO A 48 -7.83 -0.57 -15.09
CA PRO A 48 -7.37 0.68 -14.48
C PRO A 48 -8.50 1.60 -14.00
N GLU A 49 -9.67 1.50 -14.61
CA GLU A 49 -10.87 2.29 -14.28
C GLU A 49 -11.52 1.92 -12.94
N ALA A 50 -11.13 0.78 -12.37
CA ALA A 50 -11.71 0.31 -11.11
C ALA A 50 -11.15 1.03 -9.88
N ASN A 51 -10.03 1.75 -10.01
CA ASN A 51 -9.28 2.36 -8.90
C ASN A 51 -8.99 1.36 -7.78
N ASP A 52 -8.64 0.13 -8.18
CA ASP A 52 -8.32 -0.95 -7.25
C ASP A 52 -6.81 -1.17 -7.11
N ASP A 53 -6.41 -2.05 -6.22
CA ASP A 53 -4.99 -2.27 -5.91
C ASP A 53 -4.22 -2.85 -7.10
N ALA A 54 -4.83 -3.77 -7.88
CA ALA A 54 -4.22 -4.35 -9.06
C ALA A 54 -5.24 -4.73 -10.14
N ALA A 55 -4.76 -5.02 -11.35
CA ALA A 55 -5.57 -5.55 -12.45
C ALA A 55 -5.80 -7.05 -12.29
N VAL A 56 -7.00 -7.54 -12.67
CA VAL A 56 -7.32 -8.96 -12.71
C VAL A 56 -7.73 -9.36 -14.13
N PHE A 57 -7.15 -10.44 -14.63
CA PHE A 57 -7.34 -10.89 -16.00
C PHE A 57 -7.29 -12.41 -16.14
N LYS A 58 -7.84 -12.89 -17.26
CA LYS A 58 -7.73 -14.28 -17.71
C LYS A 58 -6.82 -14.37 -18.92
N VAL A 59 -6.06 -15.42 -18.99
CA VAL A 59 -5.24 -15.76 -20.18
C VAL A 59 -5.98 -16.84 -20.98
N PRO A 60 -6.37 -16.58 -22.25
CA PRO A 60 -7.04 -17.57 -23.06
C PRO A 60 -6.28 -18.89 -23.15
N GLY A 61 -6.97 -20.00 -22.90
CA GLY A 61 -6.37 -21.33 -22.90
C GLY A 61 -5.63 -21.72 -21.61
N ILE A 62 -5.61 -20.86 -20.59
CA ILE A 62 -5.03 -21.15 -19.28
C ILE A 62 -6.09 -21.03 -18.20
N ASP A 63 -6.22 -22.06 -17.38
CA ASP A 63 -7.20 -22.07 -16.28
C ASP A 63 -6.78 -21.15 -15.13
N GLY A 64 -7.78 -20.43 -14.63
CA GLY A 64 -7.65 -19.52 -13.49
C GLY A 64 -7.65 -18.05 -13.88
N MET A 65 -7.56 -17.23 -12.87
CA MET A 65 -7.47 -15.77 -12.98
C MET A 65 -6.11 -15.33 -12.47
N PHE A 66 -5.57 -14.32 -13.11
CA PHE A 66 -4.26 -13.78 -12.79
C PHE A 66 -4.39 -12.32 -12.36
N VAL A 67 -3.48 -11.89 -11.52
CA VAL A 67 -3.40 -10.53 -11.01
C VAL A 67 -2.06 -9.94 -11.45
N GLY A 68 -2.06 -8.70 -11.91
CA GLY A 68 -0.86 -7.98 -12.29
C GLY A 68 -0.87 -6.57 -11.72
N LYS A 69 0.24 -6.18 -11.12
CA LYS A 69 0.52 -4.85 -10.58
C LYS A 69 1.86 -4.36 -11.06
N MET A 70 1.93 -3.08 -11.40
CA MET A 70 3.20 -2.37 -11.58
C MET A 70 3.22 -1.17 -10.64
N GLU A 71 4.27 -1.04 -9.87
CA GLU A 71 4.46 0.05 -8.91
C GLU A 71 5.89 0.59 -8.97
N SER A 72 6.07 1.86 -8.63
CA SER A 72 7.37 2.49 -8.52
C SER A 72 7.61 3.03 -7.12
N HIS A 73 8.84 2.85 -6.62
CA HIS A 73 9.29 3.38 -5.35
C HIS A 73 10.57 4.18 -5.57
N CYS A 74 10.50 5.51 -5.42
CA CYS A 74 11.55 6.43 -5.85
C CYS A 74 12.20 7.16 -4.67
N SER A 75 11.49 8.11 -4.07
CA SER A 75 12.05 9.00 -3.05
C SER A 75 12.70 8.28 -1.87
N PRO A 76 12.14 7.21 -1.30
CA PRO A 76 12.77 6.47 -0.21
C PRO A 76 14.11 5.81 -0.61
N CYS A 77 14.35 5.56 -1.90
CA CYS A 77 15.61 4.99 -2.40
C CYS A 77 16.81 5.95 -2.24
N VAL A 78 16.55 7.23 -1.98
CA VAL A 78 17.63 8.20 -1.70
C VAL A 78 18.23 7.98 -0.31
N PRO A 79 17.46 8.02 0.79
CA PRO A 79 18.00 7.83 2.13
C PRO A 79 18.25 6.37 2.51
N ARG A 80 17.45 5.41 2.02
CA ARG A 80 17.48 4.01 2.45
C ARG A 80 17.28 3.04 1.26
N PRO A 81 18.26 2.95 0.34
CA PRO A 81 18.08 2.23 -0.94
C PRO A 81 17.71 0.74 -0.77
N TYR A 82 18.27 0.06 0.24
CA TYR A 82 17.99 -1.34 0.51
C TYR A 82 16.54 -1.55 0.97
N ASP A 83 16.13 -0.85 2.05
CA ASP A 83 14.77 -0.97 2.57
C ASP A 83 13.73 -0.48 1.56
N ALA A 84 14.02 0.63 0.88
CA ALA A 84 13.10 1.20 -0.10
C ALA A 84 12.84 0.27 -1.29
N ALA A 85 13.86 -0.42 -1.79
CA ALA A 85 13.67 -1.38 -2.86
C ALA A 85 12.95 -2.65 -2.38
N ALA A 86 13.24 -3.09 -1.17
CA ALA A 86 12.54 -4.21 -0.55
C ALA A 86 11.05 -3.88 -0.32
N THR A 87 10.76 -2.71 0.29
CA THR A 87 9.37 -2.29 0.56
C THR A 87 8.60 -1.94 -0.72
N GLY A 88 9.27 -1.44 -1.76
CA GLY A 88 8.65 -1.22 -3.07
C GLY A 88 8.21 -2.53 -3.73
N ALA A 89 9.08 -3.55 -3.73
CA ALA A 89 8.68 -4.88 -4.20
C ALA A 89 7.59 -5.50 -3.32
N GLY A 90 7.72 -5.38 -1.98
CA GLY A 90 6.73 -5.85 -1.02
C GLY A 90 5.36 -5.17 -1.19
N GLY A 91 5.34 -3.85 -1.46
CA GLY A 91 4.13 -3.09 -1.75
C GLY A 91 3.36 -3.65 -2.95
N ALA A 92 4.05 -3.79 -4.07
CA ALA A 92 3.44 -4.39 -5.26
C ALA A 92 2.98 -5.84 -5.04
N MET A 93 3.66 -6.63 -4.18
CA MET A 93 3.20 -7.97 -3.78
C MET A 93 1.95 -7.89 -2.90
N ARG A 94 1.87 -6.92 -1.98
CA ARG A 94 0.68 -6.72 -1.13
C ARG A 94 -0.55 -6.37 -1.95
N ASP A 95 -0.42 -5.51 -2.97
CA ASP A 95 -1.51 -5.20 -3.90
C ASP A 95 -2.05 -6.46 -4.58
N VAL A 96 -1.14 -7.35 -5.03
CA VAL A 96 -1.54 -8.63 -5.63
C VAL A 96 -2.28 -9.50 -4.61
N VAL A 97 -1.80 -9.55 -3.35
CA VAL A 97 -2.48 -10.29 -2.27
C VAL A 97 -3.84 -9.68 -1.96
N ALA A 98 -3.95 -8.35 -1.89
CA ALA A 98 -5.21 -7.65 -1.60
C ALA A 98 -6.32 -7.99 -2.61
N MET A 99 -5.95 -8.29 -3.87
CA MET A 99 -6.89 -8.77 -4.89
C MET A 99 -7.30 -10.24 -4.75
N GLY A 100 -6.83 -10.95 -3.72
CA GLY A 100 -7.13 -12.38 -3.47
C GLY A 100 -6.19 -13.34 -4.19
N ALA A 101 -4.96 -12.92 -4.51
CA ALA A 101 -4.00 -13.72 -5.25
C ALA A 101 -2.73 -14.01 -4.46
N ARG A 102 -2.02 -15.08 -4.83
CA ARG A 102 -0.66 -15.33 -4.38
C ARG A 102 0.33 -14.78 -5.41
N PRO A 103 1.25 -13.86 -5.03
CA PRO A 103 2.30 -13.38 -5.92
C PRO A 103 3.27 -14.51 -6.26
N MET A 104 3.75 -14.55 -7.52
CA MET A 104 4.61 -15.63 -8.03
C MET A 104 5.82 -15.12 -8.79
N PHE A 105 5.67 -14.07 -9.59
CA PHE A 105 6.71 -13.60 -10.50
C PHE A 105 6.89 -12.10 -10.38
N LEU A 106 8.14 -11.67 -10.47
CA LEU A 106 8.55 -10.26 -10.51
C LEU A 106 9.37 -9.99 -11.76
N LEU A 107 9.02 -8.91 -12.46
CA LEU A 107 9.87 -8.21 -13.41
C LEU A 107 10.24 -6.85 -12.81
N ASP A 108 11.49 -6.42 -12.95
CA ASP A 108 11.94 -5.15 -12.42
C ASP A 108 12.47 -4.20 -13.48
N PHE A 109 12.48 -2.91 -13.13
CA PHE A 109 13.29 -1.91 -13.79
C PHE A 109 13.84 -0.95 -12.75
N VAL A 110 15.15 -0.71 -12.79
CA VAL A 110 15.81 0.22 -11.88
C VAL A 110 16.43 1.39 -12.63
N GLY A 111 16.00 2.61 -12.28
CA GLY A 111 16.59 3.85 -12.77
C GLY A 111 17.60 4.40 -11.77
N THR A 112 18.78 4.78 -12.23
CA THR A 112 19.81 5.37 -11.39
C THR A 112 20.68 6.36 -12.18
N ARG A 113 21.48 7.16 -11.46
CA ARG A 113 22.52 8.01 -12.05
C ARG A 113 23.66 7.16 -12.64
N PRO A 114 24.57 7.72 -13.44
CA PRO A 114 25.76 7.00 -13.89
C PRO A 114 26.45 6.27 -12.74
N VAL A 115 26.81 5.00 -12.98
CA VAL A 115 27.23 4.07 -11.91
C VAL A 115 28.46 4.50 -11.14
N ASP A 116 29.34 5.28 -11.75
CA ASP A 116 30.56 5.85 -11.16
C ASP A 116 30.31 7.19 -10.42
N GLN A 117 29.16 7.82 -10.62
CA GLN A 117 28.82 9.08 -9.97
C GLN A 117 28.67 8.90 -8.46
N LYS A 118 29.32 9.77 -7.68
CA LYS A 118 29.14 9.80 -6.23
C LYS A 118 27.76 10.33 -5.85
N VAL A 119 27.15 9.69 -4.87
CA VAL A 119 25.84 10.03 -4.32
C VAL A 119 25.89 9.99 -2.80
N ILE A 120 25.00 10.73 -2.17
CA ILE A 120 24.81 10.72 -0.71
C ILE A 120 23.62 9.85 -0.39
N VAL A 121 23.80 8.89 0.50
CA VAL A 121 22.75 8.01 1.03
C VAL A 121 22.55 8.32 2.51
N GLY A 122 21.34 8.65 2.89
CA GLY A 122 20.97 9.05 4.24
C GLY A 122 20.09 10.30 4.26
N PRO A 123 19.85 10.89 5.44
CA PRO A 123 18.91 12.02 5.62
C PRO A 123 19.16 13.23 4.71
N CYS A 124 20.42 13.51 4.36
CA CYS A 124 20.79 14.64 3.52
C CYS A 124 20.87 14.28 2.02
N GLY A 125 20.43 13.09 1.62
CA GLY A 125 20.60 12.61 0.24
C GLY A 125 19.95 13.48 -0.82
N PHE A 126 18.88 14.19 -0.49
CA PHE A 126 18.21 15.15 -1.38
C PHE A 126 18.91 16.52 -1.44
N ALA A 127 19.62 16.90 -0.39
CA ALA A 127 20.31 18.19 -0.33
C ALA A 127 21.62 18.22 -1.15
N GLY A 128 22.16 17.06 -1.54
CA GLY A 128 23.41 16.95 -2.28
C GLY A 128 24.68 17.13 -1.44
N GLU A 129 24.54 17.59 -0.19
CA GLU A 129 25.64 17.76 0.78
C GLU A 129 25.21 17.18 2.14
N CYS A 130 26.15 16.54 2.83
CA CYS A 130 25.89 16.01 4.17
C CYS A 130 26.27 17.02 5.24
N THR A 131 25.29 17.55 5.95
CA THR A 131 25.49 18.46 7.09
C THR A 131 25.23 17.77 8.44
N CYS A 132 24.63 16.58 8.45
CA CYS A 132 24.19 15.90 9.68
C CYS A 132 25.20 14.86 10.22
N GLY A 133 26.27 14.55 9.48
CA GLY A 133 27.26 13.52 9.83
C GLY A 133 26.74 12.07 9.84
N LYS A 134 25.49 11.82 9.39
CA LYS A 134 24.83 10.50 9.43
C LYS A 134 24.67 9.87 8.04
N CYS A 135 25.18 10.53 6.99
CA CYS A 135 25.10 10.04 5.63
C CYS A 135 26.36 9.28 5.23
N GLN A 136 26.20 8.38 4.28
CA GLN A 136 27.29 7.69 3.61
C GLN A 136 27.47 8.28 2.20
N VAL A 137 28.71 8.41 1.75
CA VAL A 137 29.05 8.74 0.36
C VAL A 137 29.45 7.44 -0.33
N MET A 138 28.78 7.13 -1.41
CA MET A 138 29.03 5.92 -2.21
C MET A 138 28.86 6.23 -3.70
N THR A 139 29.21 5.29 -4.55
CA THR A 139 28.87 5.40 -5.97
C THR A 139 27.40 5.08 -6.21
N SER A 140 26.84 5.57 -7.31
CA SER A 140 25.48 5.21 -7.74
C SER A 140 25.36 3.70 -8.01
N GLY A 141 26.44 3.04 -8.46
CA GLY A 141 26.50 1.58 -8.63
C GLY A 141 26.43 0.82 -7.32
N GLU A 142 27.09 1.31 -6.25
CA GLU A 142 26.97 0.71 -4.91
C GLU A 142 25.53 0.86 -4.36
N ARG A 143 24.90 2.05 -4.57
CA ARG A 143 23.50 2.25 -4.24
C ARG A 143 22.59 1.31 -5.02
N LEU A 144 22.80 1.14 -6.33
CA LEU A 144 22.09 0.19 -7.17
C LEU A 144 22.19 -1.24 -6.61
N ASN A 145 23.38 -1.68 -6.21
CA ASN A 145 23.58 -3.00 -5.60
C ASN A 145 22.77 -3.17 -4.30
N LEU A 146 22.66 -2.13 -3.48
CA LEU A 146 21.81 -2.17 -2.29
C LEU A 146 20.32 -2.30 -2.65
N MET A 147 19.86 -1.57 -3.67
CA MET A 147 18.48 -1.67 -4.16
C MET A 147 18.18 -3.08 -4.68
N MET A 148 19.04 -3.62 -5.55
CA MET A 148 18.89 -4.99 -6.08
C MET A 148 18.91 -6.04 -4.97
N LYS A 149 19.77 -5.86 -3.95
CA LYS A 149 19.82 -6.74 -2.79
C LYS A 149 18.52 -6.72 -1.98
N GLY A 150 17.96 -5.53 -1.72
CA GLY A 150 16.71 -5.39 -0.98
C GLY A 150 15.55 -6.08 -1.69
N MET A 151 15.42 -5.87 -2.99
CA MET A 151 14.39 -6.50 -3.81
C MET A 151 14.54 -8.03 -3.84
N ARG A 152 15.78 -8.54 -4.04
CA ARG A 152 16.07 -9.97 -3.98
C ARG A 152 15.68 -10.60 -2.64
N ASP A 153 16.03 -9.94 -1.55
CA ASP A 153 15.78 -10.47 -0.20
C ASP A 153 14.27 -10.49 0.10
N MET A 154 13.50 -9.50 -0.40
CA MET A 154 12.04 -9.51 -0.32
C MET A 154 11.44 -10.65 -1.16
N CYS A 155 11.88 -10.82 -2.40
CA CYS A 155 11.41 -11.91 -3.24
C CYS A 155 11.71 -13.28 -2.63
N ALA A 156 12.89 -13.45 -2.02
CA ALA A 156 13.25 -14.67 -1.31
C ALA A 156 12.35 -14.93 -0.09
N ALA A 157 12.03 -13.88 0.70
CA ALA A 157 11.14 -14.00 1.84
C ALA A 157 9.70 -14.38 1.45
N MET A 158 9.25 -13.90 0.28
CA MET A 158 7.88 -14.10 -0.21
C MET A 158 7.71 -15.30 -1.14
N ASP A 159 8.77 -16.06 -1.45
CA ASP A 159 8.80 -17.14 -2.45
C ASP A 159 8.36 -16.66 -3.84
N VAL A 160 8.85 -15.50 -4.27
CA VAL A 160 8.56 -14.89 -5.57
C VAL A 160 9.78 -15.01 -6.48
N PHE A 161 9.59 -15.51 -7.70
CA PHE A 161 10.68 -15.62 -8.68
C PHE A 161 10.95 -14.25 -9.33
N ILE A 162 12.21 -13.83 -9.38
CA ILE A 162 12.64 -12.76 -10.27
C ILE A 162 12.90 -13.36 -11.64
N VAL A 163 12.05 -13.03 -12.62
CA VAL A 163 12.08 -13.66 -13.95
C VAL A 163 12.71 -12.81 -15.03
N GLY A 164 13.03 -11.58 -14.72
CA GLY A 164 13.72 -10.67 -15.62
C GLY A 164 13.67 -9.24 -15.11
N GLY A 165 14.31 -8.35 -15.85
CA GLY A 165 14.32 -6.93 -15.51
C GLY A 165 15.35 -6.17 -16.33
N GLY A 166 15.52 -4.89 -15.97
CA GLY A 166 16.47 -4.03 -16.62
C GLY A 166 16.87 -2.87 -15.75
N PHE A 167 17.88 -2.13 -16.19
CA PHE A 167 18.25 -0.88 -15.53
C PHE A 167 18.65 0.20 -16.55
N SER A 168 18.56 1.45 -16.12
CA SER A 168 19.13 2.58 -16.84
C SER A 168 19.97 3.45 -15.90
N SER A 169 21.16 3.80 -16.33
CA SER A 169 22.08 4.70 -15.63
C SER A 169 22.39 5.97 -16.42
N SER A 170 21.54 6.29 -17.40
CA SER A 170 21.78 7.40 -18.36
C SER A 170 21.33 8.77 -17.86
N PHE A 171 20.68 8.85 -16.70
CA PHE A 171 20.08 10.09 -16.22
C PHE A 171 20.93 10.70 -15.10
N SER A 172 21.59 11.83 -15.37
CA SER A 172 22.45 12.52 -14.38
C SER A 172 21.67 13.05 -13.16
N ASP A 173 20.41 13.43 -13.34
CA ASP A 173 19.61 14.13 -12.32
C ASP A 173 18.38 13.35 -11.84
N ILE A 174 18.30 12.08 -12.17
CA ILE A 174 17.15 11.25 -11.74
C ILE A 174 17.22 10.91 -10.24
N VAL A 175 16.08 10.96 -9.60
CA VAL A 175 15.87 10.28 -8.32
C VAL A 175 15.92 8.77 -8.60
N PRO A 176 16.69 7.97 -7.83
CA PRO A 176 16.75 6.53 -8.04
C PRO A 176 15.35 5.94 -7.90
N ALA A 177 15.01 5.05 -8.82
CA ALA A 177 13.69 4.46 -8.86
C ALA A 177 13.78 2.94 -8.99
N VAL A 178 12.95 2.24 -8.20
CA VAL A 178 12.63 0.84 -8.43
C VAL A 178 11.23 0.80 -9.03
N VAL A 179 11.07 0.08 -10.12
CA VAL A 179 9.77 -0.27 -10.69
C VAL A 179 9.64 -1.79 -10.61
N ALA A 180 8.62 -2.27 -9.94
CA ALA A 180 8.33 -3.69 -9.77
C ALA A 180 7.01 -4.04 -10.44
N ALA A 181 7.02 -4.96 -11.39
CA ALA A 181 5.84 -5.56 -11.97
C ALA A 181 5.67 -6.96 -11.37
N ILE A 182 4.62 -7.17 -10.60
CA ILE A 182 4.30 -8.42 -9.92
C ILE A 182 3.13 -9.10 -10.60
N PHE A 183 3.25 -10.41 -10.77
CA PHE A 183 2.19 -11.27 -11.27
C PHE A 183 1.89 -12.37 -10.27
N GLY A 184 0.60 -12.63 -10.05
CA GLY A 184 0.13 -13.67 -9.15
C GLY A 184 -1.05 -14.43 -9.74
N LYS A 185 -1.39 -15.56 -9.11
CA LYS A 185 -2.57 -16.34 -9.44
C LYS A 185 -3.61 -16.18 -8.34
N LEU A 186 -4.84 -15.90 -8.74
CA LEU A 186 -5.97 -15.80 -7.82
C LEU A 186 -6.16 -17.13 -7.06
N VAL A 187 -6.36 -17.04 -5.75
CA VAL A 187 -6.62 -18.18 -4.87
C VAL A 187 -8.05 -18.18 -4.34
N THR A 188 -8.81 -17.13 -4.65
CA THR A 188 -10.23 -16.99 -4.36
C THR A 188 -11.07 -17.27 -5.62
N ASP A 189 -12.35 -17.59 -5.46
CA ASP A 189 -13.26 -17.86 -6.59
C ASP A 189 -13.57 -16.61 -7.41
N GLN A 190 -13.49 -15.43 -6.78
CA GLN A 190 -13.70 -14.13 -7.40
C GLN A 190 -12.63 -13.16 -6.91
N PRO A 191 -12.28 -12.13 -7.69
CA PRO A 191 -11.39 -11.08 -7.24
C PRO A 191 -11.91 -10.42 -5.96
N LEU A 192 -11.06 -10.26 -4.99
CA LEU A 192 -11.30 -9.34 -3.90
C LEU A 192 -11.02 -7.93 -4.41
N THR A 193 -11.79 -6.97 -3.96
CA THR A 193 -11.64 -5.57 -4.37
C THR A 193 -11.70 -4.66 -3.16
N LYS A 194 -11.04 -3.52 -3.26
CA LYS A 194 -10.94 -2.53 -2.19
C LYS A 194 -12.28 -1.92 -1.75
N PRO A 195 -13.19 -1.52 -2.67
CA PRO A 195 -14.43 -0.85 -2.29
C PRO A 195 -15.29 -1.67 -1.34
N ALA A 196 -15.71 -1.06 -0.23
CA ALA A 196 -16.66 -1.66 0.71
C ALA A 196 -17.98 -2.02 0.00
N LYS A 197 -18.57 -3.16 0.37
CA LYS A 197 -19.75 -3.68 -0.35
C LYS A 197 -21.06 -3.38 0.38
N GLN A 198 -21.03 -3.29 1.71
CA GLN A 198 -22.24 -3.15 2.50
C GLN A 198 -21.94 -2.60 3.89
N ALA A 199 -22.84 -1.77 4.42
CA ALA A 199 -22.83 -1.36 5.82
C ALA A 199 -23.04 -2.57 6.76
N GLY A 200 -22.36 -2.53 7.91
CA GLY A 200 -22.37 -3.61 8.89
C GLY A 200 -21.26 -4.65 8.71
N HIS A 201 -20.53 -4.66 7.59
CA HIS A 201 -19.32 -5.47 7.47
C HIS A 201 -18.29 -5.04 8.51
N LYS A 202 -17.67 -6.00 9.16
CA LYS A 202 -16.57 -5.77 10.09
C LYS A 202 -15.28 -5.53 9.33
N ILE A 203 -14.49 -4.58 9.81
CA ILE A 203 -13.15 -4.27 9.32
C ILE A 203 -12.16 -4.91 10.28
N ILE A 204 -11.31 -5.80 9.77
CA ILE A 204 -10.33 -6.57 10.52
C ILE A 204 -8.94 -6.20 10.01
N LEU A 205 -8.07 -5.75 10.91
CA LEU A 205 -6.66 -5.48 10.63
C LEU A 205 -5.84 -6.76 10.81
N ILE A 206 -4.97 -7.03 9.85
CA ILE A 206 -3.90 -8.04 9.91
C ILE A 206 -2.56 -7.30 9.98
N GLY A 207 -1.71 -7.67 10.94
CA GLY A 207 -0.40 -7.08 11.16
C GLY A 207 -0.36 -6.06 12.29
N GLN A 208 0.83 -5.53 12.57
CA GLN A 208 1.04 -4.57 13.66
C GLN A 208 1.64 -3.27 13.15
N THR A 209 1.36 -2.17 13.85
CA THR A 209 1.91 -0.85 13.56
C THR A 209 3.22 -0.64 14.31
N ASN A 210 4.22 -0.09 13.64
CA ASN A 210 5.51 0.25 14.22
C ASN A 210 5.78 1.75 14.10
N ASN A 211 6.86 2.23 14.72
CA ASN A 211 7.29 3.62 14.65
C ASN A 211 8.16 3.90 13.42
N ASP A 212 7.67 3.53 12.24
CA ASP A 212 8.34 3.72 10.96
C ASP A 212 7.34 4.08 9.86
N GLY A 213 7.83 4.56 8.72
CA GLY A 213 6.96 4.98 7.63
C GLY A 213 6.01 6.11 8.04
N ASN A 214 6.53 7.34 8.09
CA ASN A 214 5.76 8.50 8.53
C ASN A 214 5.77 9.66 7.52
N ASP A 215 5.87 9.37 6.23
CA ASP A 215 5.96 10.41 5.18
C ASP A 215 4.73 11.35 5.22
N THR A 216 3.54 10.82 5.41
CA THR A 216 2.30 11.61 5.54
C THR A 216 2.34 12.54 6.75
N LEU A 217 2.79 12.06 7.93
CA LEU A 217 2.95 12.90 9.13
C LEU A 217 4.00 13.99 8.91
N TYR A 218 5.11 13.63 8.27
CA TYR A 218 6.19 14.57 7.97
C TYR A 218 5.73 15.66 6.98
N ARG A 219 5.06 15.30 5.91
CA ARG A 219 4.51 16.26 4.93
C ARG A 219 3.42 17.15 5.51
N ALA A 220 2.68 16.65 6.47
CA ALA A 220 1.68 17.42 7.20
C ALA A 220 2.29 18.36 8.28
N GLY A 221 3.60 18.31 8.51
CA GLY A 221 4.28 19.11 9.54
C GLY A 221 3.98 18.67 10.97
N LEU A 222 3.53 17.43 11.16
CA LEU A 222 3.22 16.86 12.48
C LEU A 222 4.44 16.21 13.15
N VAL A 223 5.47 15.92 12.39
CA VAL A 223 6.76 15.41 12.87
C VAL A 223 7.90 16.10 12.12
N ASP A 224 9.01 16.33 12.80
CA ASP A 224 10.17 17.07 12.25
C ASP A 224 11.10 16.19 11.40
N THR A 225 10.98 14.88 11.50
CA THR A 225 11.88 13.93 10.84
C THR A 225 11.10 12.86 10.09
N MET A 226 11.40 12.74 8.80
CA MET A 226 10.88 11.64 8.00
C MET A 226 11.60 10.33 8.37
N ARG A 227 10.83 9.29 8.62
CA ARG A 227 11.29 7.91 8.83
C ARG A 227 10.71 7.05 7.72
N PRO A 228 11.48 6.66 6.70
CA PRO A 228 11.02 5.71 5.70
C PRO A 228 10.65 4.36 6.33
N ALA A 229 9.68 3.68 5.75
CA ALA A 229 9.29 2.34 6.18
C ALA A 229 10.48 1.39 6.12
N GLU A 230 10.54 0.47 7.08
CA GLU A 230 11.56 -0.57 7.16
C GLU A 230 11.13 -1.83 6.41
N ALA A 231 12.09 -2.57 5.89
CA ALA A 231 11.84 -3.88 5.29
C ALA A 231 11.65 -4.93 6.39
N LEU A 232 10.42 -5.34 6.61
CA LEU A 232 9.99 -6.28 7.66
C LEU A 232 9.69 -7.65 7.03
N PHE A 233 10.73 -8.36 6.58
CA PHE A 233 10.61 -9.58 5.76
C PHE A 233 9.77 -10.69 6.40
N ALA A 234 9.97 -10.97 7.68
CA ALA A 234 9.25 -12.00 8.41
C ALA A 234 7.78 -11.61 8.64
N GLU A 235 7.55 -10.35 8.99
CA GLU A 235 6.22 -9.77 9.16
C GLU A 235 5.47 -9.74 7.84
N GLU A 236 6.14 -9.39 6.73
CA GLU A 236 5.56 -9.37 5.38
C GLU A 236 5.07 -10.77 4.98
N ARG A 237 5.91 -11.78 5.17
CA ARG A 237 5.54 -13.18 4.93
C ARG A 237 4.38 -13.62 5.82
N THR A 238 4.45 -13.32 7.10
CA THR A 238 3.42 -13.69 8.07
C THR A 238 2.08 -13.04 7.76
N ALA A 239 2.09 -11.76 7.39
CA ALA A 239 0.87 -11.04 7.01
C ALA A 239 0.24 -11.59 5.72
N MET A 240 1.05 -11.92 4.71
CA MET A 240 0.58 -12.59 3.51
C MET A 240 -0.06 -13.95 3.84
N ASP A 241 0.63 -14.80 4.59
CA ASP A 241 0.11 -16.13 4.96
C ASP A 241 -1.18 -16.02 5.80
N ALA A 242 -1.31 -14.98 6.63
CA ALA A 242 -2.51 -14.68 7.40
C ALA A 242 -3.67 -14.21 6.51
N ALA A 243 -3.40 -13.34 5.53
CA ALA A 243 -4.39 -12.91 4.55
C ALA A 243 -4.89 -14.09 3.70
N LEU A 244 -3.97 -14.94 3.22
CA LEU A 244 -4.33 -16.15 2.46
C LEU A 244 -5.15 -17.14 3.30
N ALA A 245 -4.87 -17.27 4.60
CA ALA A 245 -5.68 -18.08 5.52
C ALA A 245 -7.09 -17.50 5.70
N ALA A 246 -7.23 -16.17 5.79
CA ALA A 246 -8.52 -15.50 5.81
C ALA A 246 -9.30 -15.74 4.50
N PHE A 247 -8.64 -15.65 3.33
CA PHE A 247 -9.27 -15.90 2.02
C PHE A 247 -9.79 -17.33 1.87
N ALA A 248 -9.06 -18.31 2.43
CA ALA A 248 -9.47 -19.71 2.42
C ALA A 248 -10.81 -19.99 3.14
N THR A 249 -11.28 -19.09 3.99
CA THR A 249 -12.62 -19.17 4.61
C THR A 249 -13.74 -18.94 3.60
N GLY A 250 -13.49 -18.27 2.48
CA GLY A 250 -14.50 -17.81 1.53
C GLY A 250 -15.42 -16.70 2.06
N LYS A 251 -15.05 -16.09 3.21
CA LYS A 251 -15.89 -15.12 3.95
C LYS A 251 -15.47 -13.65 3.72
N ILE A 252 -14.37 -13.41 3.00
CA ILE A 252 -13.89 -12.05 2.77
C ILE A 252 -14.72 -11.37 1.68
N ARG A 253 -15.14 -10.14 1.96
CA ARG A 253 -15.97 -9.31 1.08
C ARG A 253 -15.18 -8.20 0.37
N ALA A 254 -14.17 -7.67 1.04
CA ALA A 254 -13.24 -6.68 0.51
C ALA A 254 -11.89 -6.81 1.21
N CYS A 255 -10.84 -6.39 0.52
CA CYS A 255 -9.49 -6.37 1.06
C CYS A 255 -8.74 -5.17 0.49
N SER A 256 -7.83 -4.60 1.28
CA SER A 256 -6.85 -3.61 0.84
C SER A 256 -5.57 -3.80 1.64
N ASP A 257 -4.42 -3.52 1.03
CA ASP A 257 -3.17 -3.39 1.76
C ASP A 257 -3.11 -2.04 2.48
N LEU A 258 -2.11 -1.86 3.33
CA LEU A 258 -1.81 -0.60 3.98
C LEU A 258 -0.47 -0.06 3.47
N GLY A 259 -0.55 1.11 2.86
CA GLY A 259 0.60 1.88 2.36
C GLY A 259 0.63 3.29 2.96
N ALA A 260 0.69 4.31 2.10
CA ALA A 260 0.70 5.71 2.49
C ALA A 260 -0.50 6.09 3.37
N ALA A 261 -0.25 6.85 4.44
CA ALA A 261 -1.22 7.23 5.47
C ALA A 261 -1.91 6.06 6.21
N GLY A 262 -1.36 4.85 6.12
CA GLY A 262 -1.66 3.71 6.98
C GLY A 262 -3.13 3.30 7.05
N ILE A 263 -3.61 3.04 8.27
CA ILE A 263 -5.01 2.62 8.54
C ILE A 263 -6.00 3.68 8.05
N GLY A 264 -5.66 4.95 8.23
CA GLY A 264 -6.54 6.06 7.86
C GLY A 264 -6.88 6.05 6.37
N ALA A 265 -5.87 5.98 5.50
CA ALA A 265 -6.10 5.95 4.06
C ALA A 265 -6.80 4.67 3.61
N ALA A 266 -6.35 3.50 4.04
CA ALA A 266 -6.94 2.22 3.63
C ALA A 266 -8.43 2.14 3.95
N VAL A 267 -8.84 2.57 5.16
CA VAL A 267 -10.26 2.60 5.56
C VAL A 267 -11.05 3.64 4.75
N CYS A 268 -10.52 4.87 4.64
CA CYS A 268 -11.21 5.94 3.92
C CYS A 268 -11.39 5.61 2.44
N GLU A 269 -10.38 5.04 1.78
CA GLU A 269 -10.49 4.64 0.37
C GLU A 269 -11.52 3.53 0.19
N SER A 270 -11.46 2.50 1.03
CA SER A 270 -12.42 1.39 0.96
C SER A 270 -13.86 1.87 1.15
N ALA A 271 -14.13 2.65 2.18
CA ALA A 271 -15.46 3.17 2.47
C ALA A 271 -15.96 4.11 1.35
N ARG A 272 -15.13 5.10 0.99
CA ARG A 272 -15.47 6.12 -0.02
C ARG A 272 -15.74 5.53 -1.39
N TYR A 273 -14.90 4.59 -1.86
CA TYR A 273 -15.12 3.94 -3.16
C TYR A 273 -16.36 3.04 -3.16
N GLY A 274 -16.78 2.53 -1.99
CA GLY A 274 -18.06 1.86 -1.80
C GLY A 274 -19.27 2.79 -1.66
N GLY A 275 -19.05 4.12 -1.56
CA GLY A 275 -20.10 5.09 -1.28
C GLY A 275 -20.66 4.99 0.14
N LEU A 276 -19.85 4.52 1.09
CA LEU A 276 -20.18 4.19 2.48
C LEU A 276 -19.24 4.95 3.42
N GLY A 277 -19.51 4.91 4.72
CA GLY A 277 -18.62 5.41 5.77
C GLY A 277 -18.03 4.29 6.62
N ALA A 278 -17.33 4.67 7.69
CA ALA A 278 -16.78 3.70 8.63
C ALA A 278 -16.70 4.28 10.06
N ARG A 279 -16.79 3.41 11.07
CA ARG A 279 -16.47 3.72 12.46
C ARG A 279 -15.40 2.78 12.96
N ILE A 280 -14.27 3.35 13.39
CA ILE A 280 -13.03 2.65 13.71
C ILE A 280 -12.60 2.99 15.13
N ASP A 281 -12.29 1.98 15.92
CA ASP A 281 -11.64 2.10 17.24
C ASP A 281 -10.21 1.57 17.16
N LEU A 282 -9.24 2.46 17.36
CA LEU A 282 -7.81 2.15 17.31
C LEU A 282 -7.25 1.63 18.63
N THR A 283 -8.05 1.52 19.69
CA THR A 283 -7.61 1.22 21.06
C THR A 283 -6.82 -0.11 21.13
N ASN A 284 -7.24 -1.11 20.36
CA ASN A 284 -6.66 -2.44 20.38
C ASN A 284 -5.81 -2.76 19.14
N VAL A 285 -5.38 -1.75 18.37
CA VAL A 285 -4.45 -1.96 17.27
C VAL A 285 -3.14 -2.55 17.80
N PRO A 286 -2.66 -3.69 17.27
CA PRO A 286 -1.37 -4.22 17.66
C PRO A 286 -0.26 -3.22 17.33
N VAL A 287 0.55 -2.86 18.32
CA VAL A 287 1.68 -1.94 18.17
C VAL A 287 2.97 -2.58 18.67
N LYS A 288 4.06 -2.37 17.96
CA LYS A 288 5.39 -2.91 18.35
C LYS A 288 6.09 -2.01 19.37
N THR A 289 5.77 -0.71 19.36
CA THR A 289 6.35 0.31 20.25
C THR A 289 5.24 1.20 20.78
N SER A 290 5.55 2.06 21.77
CA SER A 290 4.59 3.08 22.22
C SER A 290 4.36 4.10 21.09
N LEU A 291 3.10 4.29 20.69
CA LEU A 291 2.67 5.20 19.64
C LEU A 291 1.54 6.10 20.14
N THR A 292 1.48 7.31 19.63
CA THR A 292 0.31 8.17 19.81
C THR A 292 -0.87 7.67 18.97
N PRO A 293 -2.12 8.05 19.30
CA PRO A 293 -3.27 7.69 18.46
C PRO A 293 -3.13 8.13 16.99
N GLU A 294 -2.51 9.28 16.76
CA GLU A 294 -2.24 9.83 15.44
C GLU A 294 -1.23 8.97 14.67
N GLU A 295 -0.16 8.54 15.34
CA GLU A 295 0.83 7.64 14.74
C GLU A 295 0.20 6.28 14.43
N ILE A 296 -0.63 5.72 15.33
CA ILE A 296 -1.36 4.46 15.05
C ILE A 296 -2.22 4.60 13.79
N LEU A 297 -2.89 5.74 13.63
CA LEU A 297 -3.81 5.97 12.52
C LEU A 297 -3.09 6.08 11.17
N ILE A 298 -1.96 6.80 11.10
CA ILE A 298 -1.37 7.17 9.80
C ILE A 298 0.10 6.77 9.60
N CYS A 299 0.74 6.05 10.52
CA CYS A 299 2.04 5.43 10.25
C CYS A 299 1.94 4.41 9.11
N GLU A 300 2.95 4.43 8.25
CA GLU A 300 3.01 3.70 6.99
C GLU A 300 3.81 2.40 7.11
N THR A 301 3.78 1.80 8.31
CA THR A 301 4.37 0.48 8.53
C THR A 301 3.85 -0.50 7.50
N GLN A 302 4.75 -1.18 6.83
CA GLN A 302 4.44 -2.18 5.84
C GLN A 302 3.84 -3.45 6.48
N SER A 303 3.59 -4.49 5.69
CA SER A 303 3.19 -5.81 6.20
C SER A 303 1.82 -5.83 6.89
N ARG A 304 0.87 -5.06 6.37
CA ARG A 304 -0.48 -4.97 6.94
C ARG A 304 -1.55 -5.00 5.86
N TYR A 305 -2.72 -5.57 6.24
CA TYR A 305 -3.93 -5.57 5.42
C TYR A 305 -5.15 -5.20 6.26
N ILE A 306 -6.18 -4.63 5.64
CA ILE A 306 -7.53 -4.67 6.15
C ILE A 306 -8.36 -5.64 5.30
N VAL A 307 -9.13 -6.48 5.95
CA VAL A 307 -10.12 -7.34 5.31
C VAL A 307 -11.51 -7.04 5.88
N GLN A 308 -12.54 -7.19 5.05
CA GLN A 308 -13.92 -7.01 5.47
C GLN A 308 -14.66 -8.34 5.39
N ALA A 309 -15.51 -8.59 6.37
CA ALA A 309 -16.34 -9.78 6.44
C ALA A 309 -17.72 -9.42 7.01
N ASP A 310 -18.72 -10.26 6.72
CA ASP A 310 -20.02 -10.16 7.36
C ASP A 310 -19.85 -10.25 8.89
N ARG A 311 -20.67 -9.53 9.65
CA ARG A 311 -20.63 -9.54 11.12
C ARG A 311 -20.67 -10.96 11.69
N ALA A 312 -21.47 -11.84 11.11
CA ALA A 312 -21.63 -13.23 11.56
C ALA A 312 -20.39 -14.10 11.29
N ASP A 313 -19.56 -13.72 10.31
CA ASP A 313 -18.38 -14.46 9.88
C ASP A 313 -17.07 -13.92 10.48
N ALA A 314 -17.11 -12.76 11.13
CA ALA A 314 -15.90 -12.06 11.60
C ALA A 314 -15.04 -12.90 12.56
N ASP A 315 -15.67 -13.62 13.49
CA ASP A 315 -14.95 -14.47 14.46
C ASP A 315 -14.24 -15.65 13.78
N GLU A 316 -14.86 -16.26 12.75
CA GLU A 316 -14.25 -17.32 11.95
C GLU A 316 -13.05 -16.80 11.17
N VAL A 317 -13.17 -15.62 10.57
CA VAL A 317 -12.07 -14.96 9.86
C VAL A 317 -10.92 -14.64 10.82
N VAL A 318 -11.19 -14.06 11.98
CA VAL A 318 -10.19 -13.80 13.01
C VAL A 318 -9.49 -15.08 13.46
N ALA A 319 -10.25 -16.16 13.66
CA ALA A 319 -9.69 -17.45 14.05
C ALA A 319 -8.75 -18.01 12.96
N ALA A 320 -9.13 -17.90 11.69
CA ALA A 320 -8.27 -18.29 10.57
C ALA A 320 -6.96 -17.48 10.53
N ILE A 321 -7.02 -16.15 10.69
CA ILE A 321 -5.85 -15.27 10.77
C ILE A 321 -4.95 -15.69 11.94
N LYS A 322 -5.51 -15.97 13.10
CA LYS A 322 -4.79 -16.38 14.32
C LYS A 322 -4.02 -17.69 14.18
N THR A 323 -4.30 -18.49 13.17
CA THR A 323 -3.45 -19.66 12.84
C THR A 323 -2.05 -19.26 12.36
N LYS A 324 -1.85 -18.00 11.98
CA LYS A 324 -0.60 -17.46 11.42
C LYS A 324 0.01 -16.36 12.28
N THR A 325 -0.80 -15.53 12.93
CA THR A 325 -0.33 -14.40 13.74
C THR A 325 -1.35 -14.00 14.80
N ASP A 326 -0.87 -13.59 15.96
CA ASP A 326 -1.70 -12.94 16.98
C ASP A 326 -1.93 -11.44 16.71
N ASN A 327 -1.21 -10.85 15.74
CA ASN A 327 -1.35 -9.46 15.35
C ASN A 327 -2.60 -9.27 14.46
N VAL A 328 -3.77 -9.40 15.05
CA VAL A 328 -5.08 -9.22 14.43
C VAL A 328 -6.03 -8.53 15.38
N THR A 329 -6.81 -7.59 14.86
CA THR A 329 -7.89 -6.95 15.62
C THR A 329 -9.06 -6.56 14.73
N VAL A 330 -10.28 -6.61 15.29
CA VAL A 330 -11.46 -6.00 14.67
C VAL A 330 -11.40 -4.51 14.98
N LEU A 331 -11.15 -3.70 13.96
CA LEU A 331 -11.07 -2.24 14.09
C LEU A 331 -12.44 -1.58 14.27
N GLY A 332 -13.48 -2.15 13.65
CA GLY A 332 -14.79 -1.53 13.63
C GLY A 332 -15.67 -2.07 12.52
N GLU A 333 -16.44 -1.19 11.90
CA GLU A 333 -17.40 -1.59 10.87
C GLU A 333 -17.62 -0.51 9.81
N ILE A 334 -18.05 -0.95 8.64
CA ILE A 334 -18.57 -0.09 7.57
C ILE A 334 -19.96 0.41 7.99
N THR A 335 -20.23 1.68 7.74
CA THR A 335 -21.50 2.37 8.05
C THR A 335 -22.15 2.89 6.76
N ASP A 336 -23.41 3.26 6.83
CA ASP A 336 -24.16 3.94 5.77
C ASP A 336 -24.06 5.48 5.85
N ASP A 337 -23.18 5.98 6.71
CA ASP A 337 -22.81 7.39 6.76
C ASP A 337 -21.96 7.81 5.55
N ASP A 338 -21.75 9.10 5.36
CA ASP A 338 -20.88 9.70 4.34
C ASP A 338 -19.52 10.19 4.89
N LYS A 339 -19.05 9.55 5.96
CA LYS A 339 -17.81 9.92 6.66
C LYS A 339 -17.19 8.73 7.38
N GLU A 340 -15.90 8.84 7.64
CA GLU A 340 -15.17 7.93 8.51
C GLU A 340 -14.90 8.61 9.87
N VAL A 341 -15.18 7.87 10.95
CA VAL A 341 -14.96 8.30 12.33
C VAL A 341 -13.91 7.40 12.96
N PHE A 342 -12.81 8.01 13.42
CA PHE A 342 -11.72 7.32 14.11
C PHE A 342 -11.72 7.70 15.58
N GLU A 343 -11.72 6.68 16.44
CA GLU A 343 -11.77 6.79 17.90
C GLU A 343 -10.55 6.10 18.53
N TYR A 344 -10.17 6.55 19.71
CA TYR A 344 -9.16 5.94 20.55
C TYR A 344 -9.57 6.10 22.02
N GLN A 345 -9.71 4.99 22.75
CA GLN A 345 -10.16 4.98 24.15
C GLN A 345 -11.47 5.79 24.38
N GLY A 346 -12.41 5.63 23.46
CA GLY A 346 -13.71 6.31 23.50
C GLY A 346 -13.69 7.80 23.15
N LYS A 347 -12.57 8.33 22.67
CA LYS A 347 -12.44 9.71 22.20
C LYS A 347 -12.30 9.74 20.69
N THR A 348 -13.10 10.57 20.02
CA THR A 348 -12.92 10.82 18.59
C THR A 348 -11.62 11.59 18.36
N ILE A 349 -10.75 11.05 17.49
CA ILE A 349 -9.48 11.67 17.12
C ILE A 349 -9.51 12.29 15.72
N ALA A 350 -10.31 11.74 14.80
CA ALA A 350 -10.51 12.31 13.47
C ALA A 350 -11.90 11.96 12.90
N VAL A 351 -12.43 12.88 12.09
CA VAL A 351 -13.63 12.68 11.26
C VAL A 351 -13.30 13.11 9.84
N ILE A 352 -13.36 12.19 8.89
CA ILE A 352 -13.03 12.43 7.49
C ILE A 352 -14.30 12.33 6.66
N PRO A 353 -14.70 13.38 5.93
CA PRO A 353 -15.86 13.32 5.05
C PRO A 353 -15.48 12.62 3.74
N ASN A 354 -16.38 11.82 3.19
CA ASN A 354 -16.21 11.21 1.86
C ASN A 354 -16.02 12.24 0.75
N LYS A 355 -16.58 13.44 0.94
CA LYS A 355 -16.45 14.58 0.03
C LYS A 355 -16.12 15.82 0.84
N PRO A 356 -14.83 16.19 0.98
CA PRO A 356 -14.47 17.45 1.64
C PRO A 356 -15.09 18.65 0.93
N SER A 357 -15.48 19.66 1.72
CA SER A 357 -15.99 20.93 1.19
C SER A 357 -14.85 21.71 0.50
N GLU A 358 -15.22 22.65 -0.38
CA GLU A 358 -14.24 23.55 -1.02
C GLU A 358 -13.44 24.34 0.04
N GLN A 359 -14.07 24.73 1.15
CA GLN A 359 -13.39 25.39 2.25
C GLN A 359 -12.33 24.48 2.89
N GLN A 360 -12.65 23.21 3.15
CA GLN A 360 -11.71 22.24 3.71
C GLN A 360 -10.51 22.01 2.78
N LEU A 361 -10.75 21.93 1.46
CA LEU A 361 -9.68 21.81 0.47
C LEU A 361 -8.86 23.09 0.33
N ALA A 362 -9.46 24.27 0.51
CA ALA A 362 -8.76 25.55 0.47
C ALA A 362 -7.79 25.75 1.67
N GLU A 363 -8.11 25.17 2.83
CA GLU A 363 -7.25 25.19 4.02
C GLU A 363 -5.99 24.31 3.88
N LEU A 364 -5.90 23.51 2.81
CA LEU A 364 -4.77 22.59 2.55
C LEU A 364 -3.77 23.15 1.52
N LYS A 365 -4.10 24.26 0.88
CA LYS A 365 -3.24 24.97 -0.09
C LYS A 365 -2.36 26.00 0.63
#